data_a41c439809962f68d311ef460ddc2dfe
#
_entry.id   a41c439809962f68d311ef460ddc2dfe
#
_cell.length_a   1.000
_cell.length_b   1.000
_cell.length_c   1.000
_cell.angle_alpha   90.00
_cell.angle_beta   90.00
_cell.angle_gamma   90.00
#
_symmetry.space_group_name_H-M   'P 1'
#
loop_
_entity.id
_entity.type
_entity.pdbx_description
1 polymer ?
#
loop_
_entity_poly.entity_id
_entity_poly.type
_entity_poly.pdbx_seq_one_letter_code
_entity_poly.pdbx_strand_id
1 'polypeptide(L)'
;MKRKFLLLGILFQSLCSFAANVPNDAIYVWTSPTTYDCYLISGTPTITYEGNYLVITVDGTEAKRINLSSVDNVEVTYGIKNPLVTLNEFGMATFSFNADLQLTSGIVKAYTAKVDGVLLNCTEIADGIIPAGNGVFLYGQPSASVQFVAYENGPAPALSNNDLIATTMADGSLAKVPTTGRNYKLNGILFQQFTDRKINPYEAFVNVSNASANAAKYNIIFDEEGTTTGIVEFEKSSTTTYYDLQGRKVERPTTGIYIINGKKTVIK
;
A
#
# COMPACT_ATOMS: atom_id res chain seq x y z
N MET A 1 8.24 39.54 8.30
CA MET A 1 8.85 39.61 6.95
C MET A 1 7.88 38.96 5.96
N LYS A 2 7.31 39.74 5.05
CA LYS A 2 6.40 39.22 4.01
C LYS A 2 7.26 38.54 2.95
N ARG A 3 7.27 37.20 2.87
CA ARG A 3 7.87 36.47 1.76
C ARG A 3 6.99 36.67 0.53
N LYS A 4 7.52 37.38 -0.47
CA LYS A 4 6.90 37.52 -1.78
C LYS A 4 7.14 36.20 -2.53
N PHE A 5 6.10 35.38 -2.68
CA PHE A 5 6.14 34.30 -3.61
C PHE A 5 6.05 34.83 -5.04
N LEU A 6 7.09 34.58 -5.81
CA LEU A 6 7.12 34.90 -7.23
C LEU A 6 6.24 33.91 -7.97
N LEU A 7 5.10 34.37 -8.48
CA LEU A 7 4.19 33.59 -9.30
C LEU A 7 4.89 33.37 -10.66
N LEU A 8 5.53 32.22 -10.84
CA LEU A 8 6.05 31.80 -12.14
C LEU A 8 4.90 31.16 -12.92
N GLY A 9 4.21 31.97 -13.72
CA GLY A 9 3.22 31.46 -14.68
C GLY A 9 3.94 30.66 -15.76
N ILE A 10 3.90 29.34 -15.65
CA ILE A 10 4.42 28.46 -16.68
C ILE A 10 3.32 28.29 -17.72
N LEU A 11 3.51 28.94 -18.86
CA LEU A 11 2.69 28.78 -20.05
C LEU A 11 3.15 27.49 -20.74
N PHE A 12 2.42 26.39 -20.55
CA PHE A 12 2.71 25.17 -21.29
C PHE A 12 2.12 25.23 -22.70
N GLN A 13 3.00 25.32 -23.68
CA GLN A 13 2.65 25.01 -25.08
C GLN A 13 2.59 23.50 -25.22
N SER A 14 1.45 22.99 -25.72
CA SER A 14 1.27 21.61 -26.09
C SER A 14 2.26 21.22 -27.21
N LEU A 15 3.22 20.38 -26.89
CA LEU A 15 4.01 19.67 -27.89
C LEU A 15 3.47 18.24 -28.02
N CYS A 16 3.04 17.95 -29.23
CA CYS A 16 2.49 16.66 -29.65
C CYS A 16 3.43 15.48 -29.40
N SER A 17 2.82 14.45 -28.85
CA SER A 17 3.04 13.01 -29.06
C SER A 17 4.34 12.52 -29.68
N PHE A 18 5.16 11.87 -28.92
CA PHE A 18 5.80 10.62 -29.31
C PHE A 18 5.59 9.61 -28.17
N ALA A 19 4.94 8.50 -28.51
CA ALA A 19 4.82 7.36 -27.65
C ALA A 19 6.19 6.67 -27.56
N ALA A 20 6.98 7.00 -26.57
CA ALA A 20 8.14 6.26 -26.13
C ALA A 20 8.40 6.70 -24.70
N ASN A 21 8.34 5.78 -23.76
CA ASN A 21 8.87 5.79 -22.40
C ASN A 21 9.46 7.13 -21.92
N VAL A 22 8.61 8.17 -21.90
CA VAL A 22 9.00 9.45 -21.34
C VAL A 22 8.76 9.34 -19.83
N PRO A 23 9.79 9.58 -18.99
CA PRO A 23 9.58 9.70 -17.55
C PRO A 23 8.42 10.67 -17.34
N ASN A 24 7.38 10.22 -16.65
CA ASN A 24 6.21 11.07 -16.43
C ASN A 24 6.60 12.23 -15.53
N ASP A 25 6.49 13.44 -16.04
CA ASP A 25 6.66 14.65 -15.24
C ASP A 25 5.62 14.66 -14.12
N ALA A 26 6.01 15.10 -12.94
CA ALA A 26 5.17 15.06 -11.77
C ALA A 26 5.33 16.31 -10.89
N ILE A 27 4.27 16.61 -10.15
CA ILE A 27 4.26 17.60 -9.08
C ILE A 27 4.34 16.84 -7.76
N TYR A 28 5.32 17.18 -6.93
CA TYR A 28 5.47 16.67 -5.58
C TYR A 28 5.07 17.75 -4.58
N VAL A 29 4.20 17.41 -3.65
CA VAL A 29 3.83 18.27 -2.53
C VAL A 29 4.35 17.64 -1.25
N TRP A 30 5.41 18.21 -0.72
CA TRP A 30 6.07 17.71 0.48
C TRP A 30 5.35 18.24 1.72
N THR A 31 5.05 17.36 2.64
CA THR A 31 4.50 17.69 3.97
C THR A 31 5.52 17.45 5.08
N SER A 32 6.65 16.83 4.76
CA SER A 32 7.85 16.70 5.58
C SER A 32 9.04 16.37 4.67
N PRO A 33 10.29 16.37 5.16
CA PRO A 33 11.45 15.96 4.37
C PRO A 33 11.38 14.54 3.80
N THR A 34 10.49 13.69 4.32
CA THR A 34 10.36 12.28 3.93
C THR A 34 8.96 11.90 3.47
N THR A 35 8.00 12.82 3.52
CA THR A 35 6.60 12.53 3.18
C THR A 35 6.12 13.49 2.10
N TYR A 36 5.60 12.96 1.02
CA TYR A 36 5.07 13.76 -0.09
C TYR A 36 3.85 13.10 -0.73
N ASP A 37 3.07 13.91 -1.43
CA ASP A 37 2.08 13.49 -2.41
C ASP A 37 2.63 13.77 -3.81
N CYS A 38 2.35 12.87 -4.77
CA CYS A 38 2.82 12.99 -6.15
C CYS A 38 1.63 12.99 -7.10
N TYR A 39 1.65 13.90 -8.07
CA TYR A 39 0.60 14.04 -9.09
C TYR A 39 1.26 14.11 -10.46
N LEU A 40 0.94 13.16 -11.35
CA LEU A 40 1.46 13.17 -12.71
C LEU A 40 0.90 14.36 -13.50
N ILE A 41 1.74 15.02 -14.27
CA ILE A 41 1.32 16.14 -15.14
C ILE A 41 0.36 15.68 -16.22
N SER A 42 0.44 14.41 -16.64
CA SER A 42 -0.53 13.80 -17.58
C SER A 42 -1.97 13.81 -17.08
N GLY A 43 -2.21 13.78 -15.76
CA GLY A 43 -3.54 13.94 -15.14
C GLY A 43 -3.98 15.40 -15.01
N THR A 44 -3.32 16.34 -15.69
CA THR A 44 -3.65 17.78 -15.67
C THR A 44 -3.88 18.35 -14.26
N PRO A 45 -2.98 18.12 -13.30
CA PRO A 45 -3.16 18.59 -11.95
C PRO A 45 -3.11 20.12 -11.92
N THR A 46 -4.03 20.74 -11.18
CA THR A 46 -3.96 22.17 -10.88
C THR A 46 -3.79 22.37 -9.39
N ILE A 47 -3.02 23.38 -9.03
CA ILE A 47 -2.80 23.78 -7.65
C ILE A 47 -3.40 25.17 -7.47
N THR A 48 -4.33 25.29 -6.54
CA THR A 48 -4.97 26.54 -6.19
C THR A 48 -4.83 26.81 -4.68
N TYR A 49 -4.97 28.08 -4.31
CA TYR A 49 -4.94 28.50 -2.91
C TYR A 49 -6.33 28.97 -2.51
N GLU A 50 -6.92 28.32 -1.53
CA GLU A 50 -8.22 28.68 -0.99
C GLU A 50 -8.10 28.95 0.52
N GLY A 51 -8.03 30.24 0.86
CA GLY A 51 -7.78 30.65 2.24
C GLY A 51 -6.42 30.12 2.76
N ASN A 52 -6.45 29.28 3.75
CA ASN A 52 -5.25 28.65 4.35
C ASN A 52 -4.94 27.27 3.80
N TYR A 53 -5.52 26.89 2.65
CA TYR A 53 -5.35 25.56 2.07
C TYR A 53 -4.71 25.63 0.69
N LEU A 54 -3.81 24.67 0.44
CA LEU A 54 -3.38 24.25 -0.88
C LEU A 54 -4.40 23.21 -1.37
N VAL A 55 -5.07 23.48 -2.48
CA VAL A 55 -6.05 22.57 -3.08
C VAL A 55 -5.47 22.05 -4.38
N ILE A 56 -5.42 20.73 -4.49
CA ILE A 56 -4.93 20.04 -5.67
C ILE A 56 -6.13 19.38 -6.33
N THR A 57 -6.34 19.69 -7.61
CA THR A 57 -7.36 19.01 -8.43
C THR A 57 -6.66 18.21 -9.52
N VAL A 58 -7.24 17.05 -9.86
CA VAL A 58 -6.82 16.21 -10.98
C VAL A 58 -8.04 16.01 -11.85
N ASP A 59 -7.92 16.29 -13.13
CA ASP A 59 -9.04 16.25 -14.09
C ASP A 59 -10.28 17.04 -13.62
N GLY A 60 -10.05 18.20 -13.00
CA GLY A 60 -11.11 19.07 -12.48
C GLY A 60 -11.78 18.61 -11.19
N THR A 61 -11.34 17.49 -10.60
CA THR A 61 -11.86 16.99 -9.32
C THR A 61 -10.85 17.26 -8.19
N GLU A 62 -11.32 17.74 -7.03
CA GLU A 62 -10.47 17.93 -5.86
C GLU A 62 -9.90 16.58 -5.42
N ALA A 63 -8.60 16.39 -5.62
CA ALA A 63 -7.86 15.20 -5.20
C ALA A 63 -7.39 15.33 -3.76
N LYS A 64 -6.94 16.53 -3.35
CA LYS A 64 -6.43 16.77 -2.00
C LYS A 64 -6.52 18.23 -1.59
N ARG A 65 -6.72 18.44 -0.29
CA ARG A 65 -6.71 19.73 0.39
C ARG A 65 -5.74 19.65 1.56
N ILE A 66 -4.70 20.49 1.55
CA ILE A 66 -3.61 20.48 2.55
C ILE A 66 -3.55 21.84 3.21
N ASN A 67 -3.50 21.89 4.55
CA ASN A 67 -3.28 23.15 5.24
C ASN A 67 -1.87 23.70 4.89
N LEU A 68 -1.78 24.96 4.53
CA LEU A 68 -0.52 25.59 4.13
C LEU A 68 0.57 25.51 5.21
N SER A 69 0.17 25.46 6.48
CA SER A 69 1.13 25.27 7.59
C SER A 69 1.79 23.89 7.60
N SER A 70 1.18 22.92 6.91
CA SER A 70 1.68 21.54 6.80
C SER A 70 2.38 21.28 5.46
N VAL A 71 2.49 22.27 4.59
CA VAL A 71 3.25 22.18 3.34
C VAL A 71 4.68 22.62 3.59
N ASP A 72 5.62 21.69 3.42
CA ASP A 72 7.05 21.97 3.52
C ASP A 72 7.59 22.55 2.21
N ASN A 73 7.28 21.91 1.09
CA ASN A 73 7.71 22.33 -0.24
C ASN A 73 6.74 21.84 -1.34
N VAL A 74 6.71 22.56 -2.47
CA VAL A 74 6.08 22.13 -3.72
C VAL A 74 7.15 22.11 -4.81
N GLU A 75 7.37 20.96 -5.40
CA GLU A 75 8.40 20.74 -6.41
C GLU A 75 7.77 20.20 -7.68
N VAL A 76 8.11 20.80 -8.80
CA VAL A 76 7.81 20.26 -10.14
C VAL A 76 9.10 19.61 -10.65
N THR A 77 9.06 18.33 -10.95
CA THR A 77 10.23 17.59 -11.41
C THR A 77 9.91 16.80 -12.65
N TYR A 78 10.94 16.50 -13.40
CA TYR A 78 10.87 15.63 -14.56
C TYR A 78 11.27 14.22 -14.12
N GLY A 79 10.40 13.27 -14.42
CA GLY A 79 10.56 11.88 -14.01
C GLY A 79 9.96 11.58 -12.62
N ILE A 80 9.64 10.32 -12.40
CA ILE A 80 9.07 9.83 -11.16
C ILE A 80 10.17 9.70 -10.13
N LYS A 81 10.04 10.37 -8.98
CA LYS A 81 10.84 10.01 -7.81
C LYS A 81 10.35 8.67 -7.28
N ASN A 82 11.30 7.87 -6.85
CA ASN A 82 10.99 6.55 -6.28
C ASN A 82 10.09 6.72 -5.04
N PRO A 83 8.84 6.23 -5.08
CA PRO A 83 7.99 6.31 -3.91
C PRO A 83 8.61 5.50 -2.76
N LEU A 84 8.49 6.03 -1.56
CA LEU A 84 8.95 5.38 -0.34
C LEU A 84 7.74 4.94 0.48
N VAL A 85 7.68 3.66 0.81
CA VAL A 85 6.64 3.08 1.66
C VAL A 85 7.30 2.46 2.88
N THR A 86 6.78 2.73 4.07
CA THR A 86 7.23 2.06 5.29
C THR A 86 6.21 1.02 5.71
N LEU A 87 6.66 -0.22 5.87
CA LEU A 87 5.83 -1.29 6.40
C LEU A 87 5.50 -1.04 7.87
N ASN A 88 4.36 -1.52 8.33
CA ASN A 88 3.97 -1.42 9.73
C ASN A 88 4.87 -2.30 10.64
N GLU A 89 4.59 -2.30 11.93
CA GLU A 89 5.31 -3.11 12.94
C GLU A 89 5.21 -4.63 12.72
N PHE A 90 4.32 -5.08 11.84
CA PHE A 90 4.15 -6.49 11.46
C PHE A 90 4.74 -6.79 10.08
N GLY A 91 5.43 -5.84 9.47
CA GLY A 91 6.02 -6.02 8.15
C GLY A 91 5.02 -5.95 6.99
N MET A 92 3.90 -5.25 7.15
CA MET A 92 2.81 -5.22 6.17
C MET A 92 2.47 -3.81 5.75
N ALA A 93 2.10 -3.64 4.48
CA ALA A 93 1.47 -2.44 3.94
C ALA A 93 0.60 -2.80 2.74
N THR A 94 -0.33 -1.92 2.38
CA THR A 94 -0.93 -1.91 1.04
C THR A 94 -0.38 -0.74 0.27
N PHE A 95 -0.30 -0.88 -1.04
CA PHE A 95 0.29 0.13 -1.89
C PHE A 95 -0.40 0.22 -3.25
N SER A 96 -0.45 1.41 -3.81
CA SER A 96 -0.83 1.67 -5.20
C SER A 96 -0.14 2.95 -5.67
N PHE A 97 0.12 3.05 -6.95
CA PHE A 97 0.76 4.23 -7.52
C PHE A 97 0.24 4.50 -8.94
N ASN A 98 0.43 5.72 -9.43
CA ASN A 98 -0.04 6.14 -10.74
C ASN A 98 0.97 5.95 -11.86
N ALA A 99 1.99 5.14 -11.65
CA ALA A 99 2.96 4.75 -12.66
C ALA A 99 3.36 3.29 -12.50
N ASP A 100 3.86 2.70 -13.59
CA ASP A 100 4.44 1.37 -13.56
C ASP A 100 5.74 1.40 -12.75
N LEU A 101 5.82 0.54 -11.75
CA LEU A 101 6.95 0.50 -10.82
C LEU A 101 7.53 -0.91 -10.74
N GLN A 102 8.81 -0.98 -10.38
CA GLN A 102 9.48 -2.22 -10.00
C GLN A 102 9.99 -2.12 -8.57
N LEU A 103 9.69 -3.13 -7.77
CA LEU A 103 10.21 -3.30 -6.43
C LEU A 103 11.70 -3.68 -6.51
N THR A 104 12.55 -2.91 -5.81
CA THR A 104 14.00 -3.16 -5.79
C THR A 104 14.50 -3.73 -4.47
N SER A 105 13.60 -3.94 -3.51
CA SER A 105 13.95 -4.43 -2.17
C SER A 105 14.08 -5.94 -2.15
N GLY A 106 15.22 -6.47 -1.68
CA GLY A 106 15.38 -7.90 -1.46
C GLY A 106 14.74 -8.44 -0.15
N ILE A 107 14.27 -7.55 0.72
CA ILE A 107 13.69 -7.89 2.04
C ILE A 107 12.17 -7.70 2.12
N VAL A 108 11.57 -7.21 1.05
CA VAL A 108 10.13 -7.01 0.92
C VAL A 108 9.68 -7.60 -0.40
N LYS A 109 8.54 -8.24 -0.41
CA LYS A 109 7.88 -8.80 -1.59
C LYS A 109 6.54 -8.13 -1.83
N ALA A 110 6.11 -8.09 -3.08
CA ALA A 110 4.80 -7.61 -3.48
C ALA A 110 3.88 -8.79 -3.84
N TYR A 111 2.60 -8.64 -3.52
CA TYR A 111 1.60 -9.69 -3.72
C TYR A 111 0.32 -9.12 -4.33
N THR A 112 -0.32 -9.89 -5.18
CA THR A 112 -1.77 -9.76 -5.43
C THR A 112 -2.53 -10.37 -4.26
N ALA A 113 -3.80 -10.03 -4.09
CA ALA A 113 -4.61 -10.64 -3.05
C ALA A 113 -6.03 -10.95 -3.55
N LYS A 114 -6.47 -12.17 -3.31
CA LYS A 114 -7.78 -12.70 -3.72
C LYS A 114 -8.61 -13.08 -2.51
N VAL A 115 -9.85 -12.60 -2.47
CA VAL A 115 -10.80 -12.98 -1.42
C VAL A 115 -11.35 -14.38 -1.69
N ASP A 116 -11.25 -15.24 -0.68
CA ASP A 116 -11.85 -16.58 -0.67
C ASP A 116 -12.46 -16.87 0.71
N GLY A 117 -13.76 -16.92 0.78
CA GLY A 117 -14.49 -17.10 2.05
C GLY A 117 -14.19 -15.97 3.06
N VAL A 118 -13.44 -16.28 4.11
CA VAL A 118 -12.98 -15.35 5.15
C VAL A 118 -11.47 -15.08 5.08
N LEU A 119 -10.85 -15.53 4.00
CA LEU A 119 -9.41 -15.44 3.77
C LEU A 119 -9.11 -14.42 2.67
N LEU A 120 -7.94 -13.84 2.75
CA LEU A 120 -7.32 -13.05 1.71
C LEU A 120 -6.04 -13.78 1.29
N ASN A 121 -6.13 -14.52 0.19
CA ASN A 121 -5.02 -15.30 -0.34
C ASN A 121 -4.10 -14.40 -1.14
N CYS A 122 -2.84 -14.31 -0.71
CA CYS A 122 -1.81 -13.46 -1.30
C CYS A 122 -0.87 -14.32 -2.14
N THR A 123 -0.78 -13.98 -3.44
CA THR A 123 0.14 -14.63 -4.39
C THR A 123 1.26 -13.68 -4.76
N GLU A 124 2.51 -14.12 -4.66
CA GLU A 124 3.69 -13.30 -4.93
C GLU A 124 3.72 -12.81 -6.39
N ILE A 125 4.05 -11.55 -6.58
CA ILE A 125 4.39 -10.96 -7.87
C ILE A 125 5.89 -11.19 -8.06
N ALA A 126 6.24 -12.31 -8.70
CA ALA A 126 7.61 -12.83 -8.73
C ALA A 126 8.64 -11.87 -9.34
N ASP A 127 8.24 -11.06 -10.33
CA ASP A 127 9.09 -10.05 -10.96
C ASP A 127 9.09 -8.71 -10.20
N GLY A 128 8.22 -8.56 -9.20
CA GLY A 128 8.08 -7.33 -8.43
C GLY A 128 7.58 -6.13 -9.23
N ILE A 129 7.00 -6.34 -10.43
CA ILE A 129 6.48 -5.27 -11.30
C ILE A 129 5.05 -4.95 -10.90
N ILE A 130 4.79 -3.69 -10.56
CA ILE A 130 3.49 -3.20 -10.12
C ILE A 130 2.95 -2.24 -11.19
N PRO A 131 1.89 -2.61 -11.92
CA PRO A 131 1.30 -1.75 -12.94
C PRO A 131 0.62 -0.52 -12.31
N ALA A 132 0.63 0.59 -13.04
CA ALA A 132 -0.04 1.82 -12.66
C ALA A 132 -1.53 1.57 -12.32
N GLY A 133 -2.00 2.19 -11.23
CA GLY A 133 -3.39 2.10 -10.81
C GLY A 133 -3.82 0.72 -10.28
N ASN A 134 -2.87 -0.16 -9.95
CA ASN A 134 -3.15 -1.44 -9.32
C ASN A 134 -2.83 -1.41 -7.84
N GLY A 135 -3.72 -1.97 -7.02
CA GLY A 135 -3.47 -2.17 -5.60
C GLY A 135 -2.63 -3.44 -5.39
N VAL A 136 -1.64 -3.37 -4.52
CA VAL A 136 -0.83 -4.53 -4.13
C VAL A 136 -0.69 -4.60 -2.61
N PHE A 137 -0.37 -5.78 -2.12
CA PHE A 137 0.00 -6.02 -0.74
C PHE A 137 1.53 -6.18 -0.66
N LEU A 138 2.15 -5.52 0.32
CA LEU A 138 3.59 -5.59 0.58
C LEU A 138 3.81 -6.33 1.88
N TYR A 139 4.75 -7.27 1.88
CA TYR A 139 5.14 -8.02 3.06
C TYR A 139 6.66 -8.21 3.14
N GLY A 140 7.22 -8.04 4.33
CA GLY A 140 8.65 -8.18 4.56
C GLY A 140 9.04 -7.89 6.00
N GLN A 141 10.25 -7.42 6.21
CA GLN A 141 10.71 -7.11 7.57
C GLN A 141 9.88 -6.00 8.21
N PRO A 142 9.52 -6.12 9.51
CA PRO A 142 8.83 -5.08 10.26
C PRO A 142 9.52 -3.72 10.15
N SER A 143 8.72 -2.68 9.92
CA SER A 143 9.18 -1.30 9.82
C SER A 143 10.21 -1.04 8.70
N ALA A 144 10.38 -1.96 7.75
CA ALA A 144 11.26 -1.76 6.61
C ALA A 144 10.73 -0.64 5.72
N SER A 145 11.64 0.18 5.21
CA SER A 145 11.35 1.15 4.16
C SER A 145 11.59 0.51 2.79
N VAL A 146 10.59 0.61 1.92
CA VAL A 146 10.57 0.01 0.59
C VAL A 146 10.74 1.09 -0.45
N GLN A 147 11.70 0.92 -1.33
CA GLN A 147 11.89 1.78 -2.50
C GLN A 147 11.43 1.07 -3.77
N PHE A 148 10.86 1.85 -4.67
CA PHE A 148 10.48 1.43 -6.00
C PHE A 148 11.23 2.28 -7.02
N VAL A 149 11.45 1.73 -8.19
CA VAL A 149 11.95 2.47 -9.36
C VAL A 149 10.90 2.44 -10.46
N ALA A 150 10.92 3.42 -11.35
CA ALA A 150 10.06 3.38 -12.53
C ALA A 150 10.38 2.13 -13.37
N TYR A 151 9.34 1.44 -13.81
CA TYR A 151 9.50 0.32 -14.75
C TYR A 151 9.49 0.85 -16.18
N GLU A 152 10.61 0.71 -16.89
CA GLU A 152 10.82 1.31 -18.22
C GLU A 152 10.92 0.27 -19.35
N ASN A 153 10.75 -1.03 -19.06
CA ASN A 153 10.95 -2.10 -20.05
C ASN A 153 9.68 -2.43 -20.86
N GLY A 154 8.86 -1.44 -21.16
CA GLY A 154 7.60 -1.59 -21.89
C GLY A 154 6.38 -1.51 -20.95
N PRO A 155 5.17 -1.90 -21.41
CA PRO A 155 4.00 -1.91 -20.56
C PRO A 155 4.14 -2.97 -19.45
N ALA A 156 3.80 -2.61 -18.21
CA ALA A 156 3.83 -3.55 -17.11
C ALA A 156 2.83 -4.71 -17.33
N PRO A 157 3.17 -5.93 -16.89
CA PRO A 157 2.26 -7.08 -17.00
C PRO A 157 0.98 -6.86 -16.19
N ALA A 158 -0.18 -7.20 -16.74
CA ALA A 158 -1.43 -7.13 -16.00
C ALA A 158 -1.43 -8.10 -14.83
N LEU A 159 -1.84 -7.64 -13.65
CA LEU A 159 -2.01 -8.51 -12.48
C LEU A 159 -3.27 -9.35 -12.63
N SER A 160 -3.16 -10.64 -12.37
CA SER A 160 -4.28 -11.58 -12.32
C SER A 160 -4.66 -11.88 -10.87
N ASN A 161 -5.90 -12.36 -10.66
CA ASN A 161 -6.38 -12.80 -9.33
C ASN A 161 -6.17 -11.74 -8.22
N ASN A 162 -6.49 -10.50 -8.51
CA ASN A 162 -6.26 -9.40 -7.59
C ASN A 162 -7.59 -8.68 -7.29
N ASP A 163 -8.05 -8.76 -6.04
CA ASP A 163 -9.23 -8.05 -5.54
C ASP A 163 -8.85 -6.74 -4.81
N LEU A 164 -7.55 -6.41 -4.73
CA LEU A 164 -7.09 -5.14 -4.17
C LEU A 164 -7.41 -4.00 -5.11
N ILE A 165 -8.17 -3.05 -4.64
CA ILE A 165 -8.54 -1.83 -5.34
C ILE A 165 -7.53 -0.76 -4.96
N ALA A 166 -6.85 -0.21 -5.95
CA ALA A 166 -5.94 0.92 -5.77
C ALA A 166 -6.68 2.14 -5.24
N THR A 167 -6.09 2.87 -4.32
CA THR A 167 -6.61 4.19 -3.93
C THR A 167 -6.11 5.29 -4.86
N THR A 168 -4.96 5.09 -5.49
CA THR A 168 -4.41 5.99 -6.52
C THR A 168 -4.51 5.31 -7.88
N MET A 169 -5.30 5.90 -8.76
CA MET A 169 -5.53 5.40 -10.11
C MET A 169 -4.37 5.73 -11.04
N ALA A 170 -4.30 5.08 -12.21
CA ALA A 170 -3.23 5.31 -13.19
C ALA A 170 -3.19 6.75 -13.74
N ASP A 171 -4.32 7.46 -13.73
CA ASP A 171 -4.42 8.88 -14.12
C ASP A 171 -4.04 9.85 -12.97
N GLY A 172 -3.64 9.33 -11.82
CA GLY A 172 -3.30 10.10 -10.62
C GLY A 172 -4.51 10.54 -9.79
N SER A 173 -5.74 10.18 -10.19
CA SER A 173 -6.94 10.47 -9.41
C SER A 173 -7.07 9.52 -8.21
N LEU A 174 -7.89 9.91 -7.22
CA LEU A 174 -8.26 9.01 -6.13
C LEU A 174 -9.48 8.17 -6.52
N ALA A 175 -9.39 6.87 -6.22
CA ALA A 175 -10.51 5.97 -6.40
C ALA A 175 -11.70 6.38 -5.53
N LYS A 176 -12.90 6.16 -6.04
CA LYS A 176 -14.12 6.32 -5.26
C LYS A 176 -14.37 5.05 -4.43
N VAL A 177 -14.57 5.23 -3.13
CA VAL A 177 -14.95 4.10 -2.26
C VAL A 177 -16.34 3.61 -2.68
N PRO A 178 -16.49 2.33 -3.05
CA PRO A 178 -17.78 1.76 -3.42
C PRO A 178 -18.83 1.94 -2.32
N THR A 179 -20.05 2.29 -2.71
CA THR A 179 -21.20 2.42 -1.80
C THR A 179 -21.97 1.12 -1.63
N THR A 180 -21.73 0.15 -2.50
CA THR A 180 -22.29 -1.20 -2.46
C THR A 180 -21.23 -2.18 -1.97
N GLY A 181 -21.65 -3.25 -1.30
CA GLY A 181 -20.73 -4.18 -0.66
C GLY A 181 -20.16 -3.64 0.65
N ARG A 182 -19.11 -4.28 1.13
CA ARG A 182 -18.36 -3.88 2.33
C ARG A 182 -16.91 -3.66 1.96
N ASN A 183 -16.34 -2.59 2.49
CA ASN A 183 -14.97 -2.20 2.23
C ASN A 183 -14.07 -2.60 3.41
N TYR A 184 -12.90 -3.15 3.11
CA TYR A 184 -11.92 -3.61 4.10
C TYR A 184 -10.55 -3.04 3.76
N LYS A 185 -9.85 -2.56 4.78
CA LYS A 185 -8.47 -2.07 4.66
C LYS A 185 -7.56 -2.77 5.66
N LEU A 186 -6.27 -2.75 5.38
CA LEU A 186 -5.26 -3.28 6.29
C LEU A 186 -5.28 -2.49 7.61
N ASN A 187 -5.39 -3.23 8.72
CA ASN A 187 -5.25 -2.72 10.08
C ASN A 187 -4.44 -3.72 10.91
N GLY A 188 -3.20 -3.37 11.20
CA GLY A 188 -2.26 -4.29 11.82
C GLY A 188 -1.94 -5.48 10.90
N ILE A 189 -2.44 -6.66 11.27
CA ILE A 189 -2.22 -7.93 10.58
C ILE A 189 -3.45 -8.46 9.82
N LEU A 190 -4.52 -7.70 9.78
CA LEU A 190 -5.81 -8.13 9.24
C LEU A 190 -6.39 -7.07 8.31
N PHE A 191 -7.21 -7.49 7.36
CA PHE A 191 -8.11 -6.59 6.67
C PHE A 191 -9.40 -6.45 7.47
N GLN A 192 -9.65 -5.24 7.97
CA GLN A 192 -10.81 -4.90 8.80
C GLN A 192 -11.78 -4.00 8.06
N GLN A 193 -13.07 -4.24 8.29
CA GLN A 193 -14.12 -3.43 7.69
C GLN A 193 -13.98 -1.96 8.09
N PHE A 194 -14.14 -1.06 7.12
CA PHE A 194 -14.26 0.37 7.35
C PHE A 194 -15.51 0.93 6.65
N THR A 195 -16.05 1.99 7.21
CA THR A 195 -17.26 2.68 6.71
C THR A 195 -16.96 4.11 6.29
N ASP A 196 -15.77 4.59 6.62
CA ASP A 196 -15.34 5.92 6.20
C ASP A 196 -15.20 5.96 4.67
N ARG A 197 -15.63 7.05 4.07
CA ARG A 197 -15.49 7.27 2.61
C ARG A 197 -14.18 7.94 2.23
N LYS A 198 -13.37 8.31 3.21
CA LYS A 198 -12.03 8.85 2.98
C LYS A 198 -11.04 7.71 2.94
N ILE A 199 -10.31 7.64 1.85
CA ILE A 199 -9.17 6.76 1.65
C ILE A 199 -7.91 7.60 1.52
N ASN A 200 -6.79 7.08 2.02
CA ASN A 200 -5.51 7.73 1.81
C ASN A 200 -5.01 7.42 0.40
N PRO A 201 -4.31 8.33 -0.26
CA PRO A 201 -3.60 8.01 -1.49
C PRO A 201 -2.52 6.94 -1.24
N TYR A 202 -2.13 6.27 -2.31
CA TYR A 202 -1.05 5.27 -2.35
C TYR A 202 -1.25 4.03 -1.47
N GLU A 203 -2.48 3.76 -1.06
CA GLU A 203 -2.89 2.52 -0.38
C GLU A 203 -3.71 1.62 -1.31
N ALA A 204 -4.19 0.51 -0.78
CA ALA A 204 -5.20 -0.32 -1.43
C ALA A 204 -6.17 -0.89 -0.39
N PHE A 205 -7.37 -1.21 -0.86
CA PHE A 205 -8.44 -1.80 -0.06
C PHE A 205 -9.16 -2.90 -0.84
N VAL A 206 -10.03 -3.65 -0.19
CA VAL A 206 -10.87 -4.68 -0.81
C VAL A 206 -12.34 -4.29 -0.67
N ASN A 207 -13.12 -4.47 -1.74
CA ASN A 207 -14.59 -4.39 -1.68
C ASN A 207 -15.18 -5.78 -1.93
N VAL A 208 -16.00 -6.24 -1.00
CA VAL A 208 -16.65 -7.55 -1.08
C VAL A 208 -18.15 -7.37 -1.19
N SER A 209 -18.77 -8.05 -2.15
CA SER A 209 -20.22 -8.03 -2.33
C SER A 209 -20.95 -8.53 -1.07
N ASN A 210 -22.16 -8.06 -0.83
CA ASN A 210 -22.93 -8.40 0.37
C ASN A 210 -23.18 -9.90 0.55
N ALA A 211 -23.20 -10.68 -0.51
CA ALA A 211 -23.42 -12.13 -0.47
C ALA A 211 -22.24 -12.88 0.19
N SER A 212 -21.02 -12.36 0.07
CA SER A 212 -19.78 -12.92 0.64
C SER A 212 -19.31 -12.19 1.90
N ALA A 213 -19.94 -11.09 2.26
CA ALA A 213 -19.47 -10.11 3.26
C ALA A 213 -19.91 -10.44 4.70
N ASN A 214 -19.98 -11.69 5.10
CA ASN A 214 -20.32 -12.04 6.50
C ASN A 214 -19.12 -11.96 7.45
N ALA A 215 -17.90 -11.75 6.93
CA ALA A 215 -16.72 -11.62 7.76
C ALA A 215 -16.60 -10.19 8.32
N ALA A 216 -16.34 -10.07 9.61
CA ALA A 216 -15.96 -8.77 10.21
C ALA A 216 -14.52 -8.38 9.85
N LYS A 217 -13.72 -9.36 9.45
CA LYS A 217 -12.30 -9.24 9.09
C LYS A 217 -11.88 -10.39 8.19
N TYR A 218 -10.80 -10.18 7.42
CA TYR A 218 -10.13 -11.20 6.61
C TYR A 218 -8.75 -11.49 7.18
N ASN A 219 -8.43 -12.79 7.30
CA ASN A 219 -7.10 -13.27 7.63
C ASN A 219 -6.27 -13.33 6.34
N ILE A 220 -5.02 -12.90 6.41
CA ILE A 220 -4.09 -12.89 5.29
C ILE A 220 -3.37 -14.23 5.25
N ILE A 221 -3.32 -14.87 4.08
CA ILE A 221 -2.58 -16.11 3.84
C ILE A 221 -1.67 -15.89 2.63
N PHE A 222 -0.42 -16.30 2.74
CA PHE A 222 0.54 -16.25 1.65
C PHE A 222 0.67 -17.63 1.00
N ASP A 223 0.52 -17.68 -0.33
CA ASP A 223 0.86 -18.84 -1.12
C ASP A 223 2.38 -18.88 -1.27
N GLU A 224 3.08 -19.59 -0.41
CA GLU A 224 4.47 -19.94 -0.65
C GLU A 224 4.52 -21.13 -1.61
N GLU A 225 5.25 -21.02 -2.72
CA GLU A 225 5.47 -22.15 -3.64
C GLU A 225 6.03 -23.33 -2.87
N GLY A 226 5.21 -24.35 -2.64
CA GLY A 226 5.60 -25.64 -2.07
C GLY A 226 5.16 -25.94 -0.64
N THR A 227 4.49 -25.02 0.06
CA THR A 227 3.88 -25.33 1.37
C THR A 227 2.39 -25.04 1.38
N THR A 228 1.60 -26.07 1.20
CA THR A 228 0.19 -26.10 1.60
C THR A 228 0.11 -25.86 3.11
N THR A 229 -0.61 -24.82 3.50
CA THR A 229 -0.95 -24.44 4.88
C THR A 229 0.14 -23.74 5.70
N GLY A 230 0.40 -22.47 5.41
CA GLY A 230 0.99 -21.60 6.39
C GLY A 230 -0.06 -20.66 6.97
N ILE A 231 -0.73 -21.03 8.06
CA ILE A 231 -1.20 -20.01 9.00
C ILE A 231 0.08 -19.37 9.50
N VAL A 232 0.36 -18.13 9.10
CA VAL A 232 1.44 -17.36 9.74
C VAL A 232 0.92 -17.05 11.15
N GLU A 233 1.20 -17.95 12.09
CA GLU A 233 1.11 -17.63 13.50
C GLU A 233 2.16 -16.55 13.74
N PHE A 234 1.71 -15.30 13.80
CA PHE A 234 2.57 -14.22 14.25
C PHE A 234 2.99 -14.51 15.67
N GLU A 235 4.22 -14.92 15.85
CA GLU A 235 4.82 -15.02 17.16
C GLU A 235 4.83 -13.61 17.77
N LYS A 236 3.80 -13.37 18.57
CA LYS A 236 3.79 -12.24 19.49
C LYS A 236 5.00 -12.40 20.38
N SER A 237 5.95 -11.47 20.26
CA SER A 237 7.09 -11.25 21.15
C SER A 237 7.08 -12.12 22.43
N SER A 238 7.93 -13.15 22.44
CA SER A 238 8.65 -13.75 23.57
C SER A 238 7.95 -13.88 24.93
N THR A 239 6.78 -14.54 24.96
CA THR A 239 6.45 -15.28 26.17
C THR A 239 6.29 -16.74 25.73
N THR A 240 7.35 -17.53 25.93
CA THR A 240 7.30 -18.96 25.63
C THR A 240 6.19 -19.60 26.44
N THR A 241 5.11 -20.00 25.75
CA THR A 241 3.97 -20.63 26.41
C THR A 241 4.12 -22.14 26.31
N TYR A 242 4.08 -22.81 27.43
CA TYR A 242 4.20 -24.25 27.54
C TYR A 242 2.81 -24.89 27.71
N TYR A 243 2.55 -25.96 26.98
CA TYR A 243 1.36 -26.79 27.13
C TYR A 243 1.77 -28.24 27.40
N ASP A 244 1.06 -28.91 28.30
CA ASP A 244 1.20 -30.36 28.47
C ASP A 244 0.57 -31.12 27.27
N LEU A 245 0.75 -32.44 27.22
CA LEU A 245 0.19 -33.27 26.15
C LEU A 245 -1.34 -33.34 26.14
N GLN A 246 -2.00 -32.86 27.20
CA GLN A 246 -3.46 -32.69 27.29
C GLN A 246 -3.93 -31.30 26.87
N GLY A 247 -3.01 -30.43 26.44
CA GLY A 247 -3.33 -29.07 25.97
C GLY A 247 -3.53 -28.04 27.09
N ARG A 248 -3.19 -28.34 28.33
CA ARG A 248 -3.28 -27.41 29.47
C ARG A 248 -2.03 -26.54 29.54
N LYS A 249 -2.20 -25.25 29.75
CA LYS A 249 -1.10 -24.31 29.91
C LYS A 249 -0.31 -24.62 31.19
N VAL A 250 1.03 -24.66 31.06
CA VAL A 250 1.94 -24.90 32.16
C VAL A 250 2.81 -23.66 32.38
N GLU A 251 2.67 -23.02 33.55
CA GLU A 251 3.41 -21.79 33.85
C GLU A 251 4.87 -22.03 34.24
N ARG A 252 5.19 -23.19 34.83
CA ARG A 252 6.53 -23.58 35.23
C ARG A 252 6.80 -25.01 34.78
N PRO A 253 7.33 -25.19 33.54
CA PRO A 253 7.64 -26.52 33.05
C PRO A 253 8.81 -27.11 33.83
N THR A 254 8.66 -28.38 34.22
CA THR A 254 9.70 -29.22 34.79
C THR A 254 10.22 -30.18 33.72
N THR A 255 11.13 -31.10 34.06
CA THR A 255 11.56 -32.16 33.11
C THR A 255 10.36 -32.89 32.55
N GLY A 256 10.22 -32.95 31.24
CA GLY A 256 9.09 -33.60 30.60
C GLY A 256 8.94 -33.24 29.12
N ILE A 257 7.80 -33.68 28.56
CA ILE A 257 7.45 -33.38 27.15
C ILE A 257 6.33 -32.33 27.15
N TYR A 258 6.58 -31.25 26.43
CA TYR A 258 5.66 -30.13 26.30
C TYR A 258 5.44 -29.74 24.84
N ILE A 259 4.37 -29.06 24.56
CA ILE A 259 4.13 -28.35 23.30
C ILE A 259 4.57 -26.89 23.52
N ILE A 260 5.62 -26.48 22.82
CA ILE A 260 6.18 -25.11 22.88
C ILE A 260 6.08 -24.54 21.48
N ASN A 261 5.34 -23.44 21.32
CA ASN A 261 5.13 -22.78 20.00
C ASN A 261 4.69 -23.80 18.93
N GLY A 262 3.69 -24.65 19.29
CA GLY A 262 3.14 -25.64 18.39
C GLY A 262 4.05 -26.88 18.14
N LYS A 263 5.28 -26.93 18.70
CA LYS A 263 6.21 -28.06 18.52
C LYS A 263 6.36 -28.89 19.78
N LYS A 264 6.36 -30.22 19.62
CA LYS A 264 6.65 -31.15 20.71
C LYS A 264 8.13 -31.06 21.08
N THR A 265 8.42 -30.65 22.32
CA THR A 265 9.77 -30.41 22.82
C THR A 265 9.98 -31.15 24.13
N VAL A 266 11.18 -31.71 24.32
CA VAL A 266 11.59 -32.36 25.57
C VAL A 266 12.40 -31.37 26.38
N ILE A 267 11.95 -31.05 27.61
CA ILE A 267 12.71 -30.30 28.58
C ILE A 267 13.44 -31.33 29.47
N LYS A 268 14.73 -31.23 29.55
CA LYS A 268 15.63 -32.10 30.38
C LYS A 268 15.88 -31.49 31.75
#